data_e51aa262b7bcb6ca45370b2b1609d883
#
_entry.id   e51aa262b7bcb6ca45370b2b1609d883
#
_cell.length_a   1.000
_cell.length_b   1.000
_cell.length_c   1.000
_cell.angle_alpha   90.00
_cell.angle_beta   90.00
_cell.angle_gamma   90.00
#
_symmetry.space_group_name_H-M   'P 1'
#
loop_
_entity.id
_entity.type
_entity.pdbx_description
1 polymer ?
#
loop_
_entity_poly.entity_id
_entity_poly.type
_entity_poly.pdbx_seq_one_letter_code
_entity_poly.pdbx_strand_id
1 'polypeptide(L)'
;MSTTGYKQFLKLSNALVMAEANPTFSASTVTARQVKGPLANNMLSAVESVLDPAVLTLSLWLISTSFEGELLPPYLILSVIVFSISFPGASHLRSSVKVLIFDVFYTWFWMALLLFFLGFATGYIAQFSRQVLITWLWAAPLSQIGVHLLFRIAAPYLLMLQGPPQRAIIVGMNEQGVALARRIHETRYSNMELSGFFDDRNESRLSHARHNPLLGRLRELPEFVKEHRIQFIYLSLPMASQPRILHVLEELKDTTASIYFVPDMFITDLIQARSGTVCGTPVIAVCESPFTGSNGMVKRASDIILSLLILLLISPLLLLIATAIRLDSPGPIIFKQRRYGLDGEEILVYKFRSMSVCEDGNTIRQAQRNDNRITRVGAFLRKNSLDELPQFINVLQGRMSIVGPRPHAVAHNEIYRNLIKGYMIRHKVKPGITGWAQVNGYRGETRTLDKMQARIDHDLDYLRNWSLRLDLHIICKTILVVLKDRAAY
;
A
#
# COMPACT_ATOMS: atom_id res chain seq x y z
N MET A 1 7.79 33.21 -6.48
CA MET A 1 6.47 32.78 -5.94
C MET A 1 5.43 33.08 -7.01
N SER A 2 4.88 32.06 -7.64
CA SER A 2 3.86 32.26 -8.71
C SER A 2 2.49 32.55 -8.06
N THR A 3 1.94 33.70 -8.39
CA THR A 3 0.62 34.21 -7.95
C THR A 3 -0.56 33.31 -8.34
N THR A 4 -0.33 32.30 -9.17
CA THR A 4 -1.37 31.39 -9.70
C THR A 4 -1.83 30.34 -8.67
N GLY A 5 -0.90 29.80 -7.86
CA GLY A 5 -1.23 28.82 -6.82
C GLY A 5 -2.04 29.41 -5.66
N TYR A 6 -1.76 30.65 -5.30
CA TYR A 6 -2.48 31.36 -4.23
C TYR A 6 -3.91 31.73 -4.67
N LYS A 7 -4.11 32.09 -5.94
CA LYS A 7 -5.45 32.38 -6.50
C LYS A 7 -6.33 31.12 -6.61
N GLN A 8 -5.73 29.96 -6.85
CA GLN A 8 -6.47 28.71 -6.91
C GLN A 8 -6.90 28.24 -5.50
N PHE A 9 -6.06 28.50 -4.49
CA PHE A 9 -6.38 28.21 -3.08
C PHE A 9 -7.46 29.15 -2.54
N LEU A 10 -7.43 30.44 -2.88
CA LEU A 10 -8.50 31.40 -2.54
C LEU A 10 -9.82 31.08 -3.25
N LYS A 11 -9.80 30.55 -4.48
CA LYS A 11 -11.02 30.08 -5.15
C LYS A 11 -11.63 28.86 -4.46
N LEU A 12 -10.83 27.94 -3.95
CA LEU A 12 -11.30 26.79 -3.14
C LEU A 12 -11.85 27.23 -1.78
N SER A 13 -11.22 28.20 -1.12
CA SER A 13 -11.69 28.78 0.13
C SER A 13 -13.02 29.54 -0.05
N ASN A 14 -13.13 30.34 -1.10
CA ASN A 14 -14.38 31.06 -1.41
C ASN A 14 -15.52 30.15 -1.92
N ALA A 15 -15.20 29.03 -2.58
CA ALA A 15 -16.21 28.03 -2.94
C ALA A 15 -16.78 27.30 -1.70
N LEU A 16 -15.96 27.11 -0.67
CA LEU A 16 -16.42 26.57 0.63
C LEU A 16 -17.31 27.53 1.40
N VAL A 17 -17.05 28.84 1.35
CA VAL A 17 -17.87 29.87 2.02
C VAL A 17 -19.21 30.11 1.28
N MET A 18 -19.24 29.91 -0.05
CA MET A 18 -20.49 30.06 -0.83
C MET A 18 -21.38 28.80 -0.81
N ALA A 19 -20.91 27.66 -0.35
CA ALA A 19 -21.69 26.43 -0.18
C ALA A 19 -22.61 26.48 1.05
N GLU A 20 -22.36 27.38 2.01
CA GLU A 20 -23.22 27.59 3.19
C GLU A 20 -24.55 28.32 2.91
N ALA A 21 -24.74 28.84 1.70
CA ALA A 21 -25.92 29.67 1.37
C ALA A 21 -27.06 28.97 0.63
N ASN A 22 -27.03 27.62 0.47
CA ASN A 22 -28.13 26.95 -0.27
C ASN A 22 -28.63 25.68 0.45
N PRO A 23 -29.81 25.71 1.11
CA PRO A 23 -30.32 24.62 1.97
C PRO A 23 -31.06 23.50 1.21
N THR A 24 -30.81 23.25 -0.07
CA THR A 24 -31.51 22.22 -0.87
C THR A 24 -30.58 21.15 -1.47
N PHE A 25 -29.56 20.74 -0.75
CA PHE A 25 -28.83 19.49 -1.12
C PHE A 25 -29.41 18.35 -0.30
N SER A 26 -30.19 17.48 -0.94
CA SER A 26 -30.66 16.22 -0.37
C SER A 26 -29.43 15.40 0.03
N ALA A 27 -29.34 15.04 1.30
CA ALA A 27 -28.32 14.14 1.84
C ALA A 27 -28.52 12.75 1.21
N SER A 28 -27.91 12.53 0.04
CA SER A 28 -27.60 11.18 -0.39
C SER A 28 -26.56 10.65 0.59
N THR A 29 -26.93 9.63 1.33
CA THR A 29 -26.08 8.85 2.25
C THR A 29 -24.90 8.28 1.49
N VAL A 30 -23.86 9.09 1.31
CA VAL A 30 -22.54 8.60 0.93
C VAL A 30 -21.98 7.92 2.18
N THR A 31 -22.11 6.61 2.25
CA THR A 31 -21.44 5.77 3.25
C THR A 31 -19.97 6.16 3.25
N ALA A 32 -19.55 6.88 4.28
CA ALA A 32 -18.17 7.24 4.51
C ALA A 32 -17.36 5.93 4.57
N ARG A 33 -16.57 5.67 3.54
CA ARG A 33 -15.71 4.49 3.47
C ARG A 33 -14.66 4.67 4.57
N GLN A 34 -14.85 4.00 5.70
CA GLN A 34 -13.90 4.04 6.81
C GLN A 34 -12.53 3.62 6.27
N VAL A 35 -11.60 4.56 6.23
CA VAL A 35 -10.20 4.25 6.01
C VAL A 35 -9.72 3.58 7.30
N LYS A 36 -9.50 2.29 7.23
CA LYS A 36 -8.80 1.57 8.28
C LYS A 36 -7.39 2.17 8.36
N GLY A 37 -7.01 2.74 9.50
CA GLY A 37 -5.67 3.31 9.73
C GLY A 37 -4.56 2.25 9.55
N PRO A 38 -3.27 2.64 9.55
CA PRO A 38 -2.13 1.76 9.25
C PRO A 38 -2.07 0.51 10.14
N LEU A 39 -2.65 0.55 11.33
CA LEU A 39 -2.77 -0.63 12.22
C LEU A 39 -3.80 -1.67 11.72
N ALA A 40 -4.70 -1.31 10.82
CA ALA A 40 -5.66 -2.23 10.23
C ALA A 40 -5.13 -2.88 8.95
N ASN A 41 -3.96 -2.46 8.47
CA ASN A 41 -3.40 -2.88 7.19
C ASN A 41 -2.34 -3.97 7.30
N ASN A 42 -2.23 -4.59 8.45
CA ASN A 42 -1.30 -5.68 8.63
C ASN A 42 -1.77 -6.90 7.85
N MET A 43 -0.82 -7.68 7.34
CA MET A 43 -1.06 -9.01 6.77
C MET A 43 -2.04 -9.83 7.62
N LEU A 44 -2.03 -9.63 8.95
CA LEU A 44 -2.95 -10.28 9.89
C LEU A 44 -4.42 -9.95 9.60
N SER A 45 -4.78 -8.68 9.36
CA SER A 45 -6.18 -8.32 9.07
C SER A 45 -6.64 -8.84 7.71
N ALA A 46 -5.71 -9.00 6.80
CA ALA A 46 -5.96 -9.59 5.50
C ALA A 46 -6.20 -11.11 5.60
N VAL A 47 -5.37 -11.79 6.38
CA VAL A 47 -5.58 -13.22 6.68
C VAL A 47 -6.90 -13.42 7.40
N GLU A 48 -7.23 -12.60 8.41
CA GLU A 48 -8.52 -12.69 9.12
C GLU A 48 -9.72 -12.54 8.16
N SER A 49 -9.64 -11.65 7.16
CA SER A 49 -10.76 -11.44 6.22
C SER A 49 -11.09 -12.68 5.38
N VAL A 50 -10.12 -13.58 5.17
CA VAL A 50 -10.27 -14.81 4.39
C VAL A 50 -10.45 -16.03 5.31
N LEU A 51 -10.09 -15.92 6.58
CA LEU A 51 -10.01 -17.05 7.50
C LEU A 51 -11.38 -17.73 7.69
N ASP A 52 -12.42 -16.96 8.04
CA ASP A 52 -13.77 -17.48 8.22
C ASP A 52 -14.34 -18.14 6.96
N PRO A 53 -14.35 -17.47 5.78
CA PRO A 53 -14.79 -18.11 4.55
C PRO A 53 -14.04 -19.40 4.21
N ALA A 54 -12.72 -19.38 4.39
CA ALA A 54 -11.89 -20.54 4.10
C ALA A 54 -12.19 -21.72 5.05
N VAL A 55 -12.30 -21.46 6.35
CA VAL A 55 -12.56 -22.51 7.33
C VAL A 55 -13.94 -23.14 7.12
N LEU A 56 -14.97 -22.33 6.85
CA LEU A 56 -16.32 -22.80 6.59
C LEU A 56 -16.40 -23.69 5.33
N THR A 57 -15.74 -23.25 4.25
CA THR A 57 -15.71 -24.03 3.00
C THR A 57 -14.88 -25.30 3.12
N LEU A 58 -13.69 -25.22 3.72
CA LEU A 58 -12.82 -26.39 3.92
C LEU A 58 -13.45 -27.42 4.86
N SER A 59 -14.10 -27.00 5.94
CA SER A 59 -14.81 -27.92 6.84
C SER A 59 -15.96 -28.63 6.14
N LEU A 60 -16.71 -27.92 5.27
CA LEU A 60 -17.77 -28.52 4.44
C LEU A 60 -17.18 -29.59 3.50
N TRP A 61 -16.07 -29.27 2.81
CA TRP A 61 -15.42 -30.21 1.87
C TRP A 61 -14.90 -31.44 2.58
N LEU A 62 -14.21 -31.26 3.74
CA LEU A 62 -13.68 -32.38 4.52
C LEU A 62 -14.80 -33.31 5.01
N ILE A 63 -15.92 -32.75 5.47
CA ILE A 63 -17.04 -33.54 5.97
C ILE A 63 -17.74 -34.23 4.81
N SER A 64 -18.04 -33.52 3.69
CA SER A 64 -18.72 -34.13 2.54
C SER A 64 -17.90 -35.26 1.95
N THR A 65 -16.59 -35.10 1.76
CA THR A 65 -15.73 -36.17 1.24
C THR A 65 -15.57 -37.33 2.21
N SER A 66 -15.65 -37.10 3.53
CA SER A 66 -15.55 -38.15 4.53
C SER A 66 -16.80 -39.05 4.54
N PHE A 67 -18.00 -38.52 4.24
CA PHE A 67 -19.24 -39.29 4.23
C PHE A 67 -19.62 -39.83 2.86
N GLU A 68 -19.32 -39.09 1.79
CA GLU A 68 -19.76 -39.44 0.41
C GLU A 68 -18.62 -39.95 -0.47
N GLY A 69 -17.37 -39.90 0.00
CA GLY A 69 -16.20 -40.38 -0.72
C GLY A 69 -15.65 -39.40 -1.77
N GLU A 70 -16.51 -38.52 -2.29
CA GLU A 70 -16.14 -37.50 -3.28
C GLU A 70 -16.86 -36.17 -3.02
N LEU A 71 -16.34 -35.09 -3.61
CA LEU A 71 -16.95 -33.76 -3.48
C LEU A 71 -17.99 -33.55 -4.59
N LEU A 72 -19.25 -33.75 -4.27
CA LEU A 72 -20.35 -33.61 -5.21
C LEU A 72 -20.65 -32.15 -5.57
N PRO A 73 -21.17 -31.87 -6.81
CA PRO A 73 -21.46 -30.51 -7.30
C PRO A 73 -22.34 -29.65 -6.37
N PRO A 74 -23.37 -30.16 -5.66
CA PRO A 74 -24.16 -29.37 -4.73
C PRO A 74 -23.32 -28.72 -3.64
N TYR A 75 -22.32 -29.41 -3.09
CA TYR A 75 -21.42 -28.87 -2.05
C TYR A 75 -20.49 -27.80 -2.59
N LEU A 76 -20.08 -27.87 -3.85
CA LEU A 76 -19.32 -26.80 -4.50
C LEU A 76 -20.13 -25.52 -4.62
N ILE A 77 -21.42 -25.65 -5.04
CA ILE A 77 -22.32 -24.50 -5.14
C ILE A 77 -22.55 -23.88 -3.75
N LEU A 78 -22.84 -24.74 -2.75
CA LEU A 78 -23.00 -24.29 -1.36
C LEU A 78 -21.74 -23.58 -0.83
N SER A 79 -20.55 -24.08 -1.19
CA SER A 79 -19.25 -23.46 -0.82
C SER A 79 -19.11 -22.05 -1.36
N VAL A 80 -19.50 -21.82 -2.62
CA VAL A 80 -19.46 -20.47 -3.23
C VAL A 80 -20.42 -19.52 -2.52
N ILE A 81 -21.62 -20.00 -2.18
CA ILE A 81 -22.60 -19.21 -1.44
C ILE A 81 -22.10 -18.87 -0.04
N VAL A 82 -21.61 -19.87 0.71
CA VAL A 82 -21.05 -19.69 2.06
C VAL A 82 -19.86 -18.74 2.03
N PHE A 83 -18.93 -18.92 1.10
CA PHE A 83 -17.78 -18.03 0.94
C PHE A 83 -18.24 -16.59 0.68
N SER A 84 -19.18 -16.39 -0.22
CA SER A 84 -19.68 -15.05 -0.61
C SER A 84 -20.40 -14.33 0.54
N ILE A 85 -21.15 -15.06 1.36
CA ILE A 85 -21.87 -14.49 2.51
C ILE A 85 -20.92 -14.19 3.67
N SER A 86 -19.93 -15.06 3.91
CA SER A 86 -19.00 -14.92 5.04
C SER A 86 -17.82 -13.97 4.74
N PHE A 87 -17.57 -13.61 3.48
CA PHE A 87 -16.50 -12.68 3.11
C PHE A 87 -16.98 -11.22 3.17
N PRO A 88 -16.18 -10.30 3.76
CA PRO A 88 -14.95 -10.53 4.52
C PRO A 88 -15.25 -11.03 5.94
N GLY A 89 -14.43 -11.98 6.40
CA GLY A 89 -14.50 -12.51 7.77
C GLY A 89 -14.33 -11.43 8.84
N ALA A 90 -14.83 -11.69 10.02
CA ALA A 90 -14.73 -10.77 11.15
C ALA A 90 -13.33 -10.78 11.78
N SER A 91 -12.88 -9.61 12.27
CA SER A 91 -11.60 -9.52 12.97
C SER A 91 -11.79 -9.84 14.46
N HIS A 92 -11.30 -11.00 14.87
CA HIS A 92 -11.38 -11.50 16.25
C HIS A 92 -10.04 -11.48 16.99
N LEU A 93 -8.92 -11.13 16.33
CA LEU A 93 -7.58 -11.20 16.91
C LEU A 93 -7.45 -10.44 18.25
N ARG A 94 -8.16 -9.31 18.36
CA ARG A 94 -8.10 -8.41 19.53
C ARG A 94 -9.24 -8.61 20.52
N SER A 95 -10.27 -9.38 20.20
CA SER A 95 -11.42 -9.61 21.08
C SER A 95 -11.06 -10.59 22.20
N SER A 96 -11.79 -10.57 23.32
CA SER A 96 -11.66 -11.61 24.35
C SER A 96 -12.15 -12.97 23.82
N VAL A 97 -11.68 -14.06 24.42
CA VAL A 97 -12.12 -15.42 24.02
C VAL A 97 -13.62 -15.61 24.18
N LYS A 98 -14.21 -15.02 25.22
CA LYS A 98 -15.67 -15.09 25.43
C LYS A 98 -16.46 -14.39 24.33
N VAL A 99 -15.98 -13.22 23.88
CA VAL A 99 -16.58 -12.45 22.78
C VAL A 99 -16.40 -13.22 21.46
N LEU A 100 -15.22 -13.77 21.18
CA LEU A 100 -14.98 -14.62 20.01
C LEU A 100 -16.00 -15.77 19.93
N ILE A 101 -16.17 -16.53 21.02
CA ILE A 101 -17.09 -17.67 21.05
C ILE A 101 -18.52 -17.19 20.75
N PHE A 102 -18.96 -16.14 21.44
CA PHE A 102 -20.30 -15.60 21.26
C PHE A 102 -20.54 -15.12 19.83
N ASP A 103 -19.63 -14.34 19.28
CA ASP A 103 -19.74 -13.77 17.92
C ASP A 103 -19.76 -14.87 16.86
N VAL A 104 -18.90 -15.89 16.98
CA VAL A 104 -18.88 -17.03 16.04
C VAL A 104 -20.20 -17.79 16.08
N PHE A 105 -20.71 -18.14 17.25
CA PHE A 105 -22.00 -18.84 17.35
C PHE A 105 -23.17 -17.97 16.88
N TYR A 106 -23.18 -16.68 17.19
CA TYR A 106 -24.23 -15.76 16.77
C TYR A 106 -24.26 -15.58 15.25
N THR A 107 -23.12 -15.31 14.62
CA THR A 107 -23.04 -15.13 13.16
C THR A 107 -23.33 -16.43 12.42
N TRP A 108 -22.81 -17.55 12.93
CA TRP A 108 -23.07 -18.89 12.38
C TRP A 108 -24.55 -19.26 12.46
N PHE A 109 -25.21 -19.00 13.59
CA PHE A 109 -26.64 -19.28 13.75
C PHE A 109 -27.48 -18.58 12.66
N TRP A 110 -27.27 -17.29 12.45
CA TRP A 110 -28.01 -16.53 11.44
C TRP A 110 -27.68 -16.99 10.01
N MET A 111 -26.44 -17.31 9.74
CA MET A 111 -26.03 -17.83 8.44
C MET A 111 -26.62 -19.21 8.17
N ALA A 112 -26.55 -20.12 9.13
CA ALA A 112 -27.15 -21.45 9.03
C ALA A 112 -28.67 -21.38 8.83
N LEU A 113 -29.36 -20.49 9.56
CA LEU A 113 -30.79 -20.24 9.42
C LEU A 113 -31.13 -19.73 8.00
N LEU A 114 -30.36 -18.79 7.48
CA LEU A 114 -30.51 -18.27 6.11
C LEU A 114 -30.31 -19.38 5.07
N LEU A 115 -29.25 -20.17 5.18
CA LEU A 115 -28.96 -21.28 4.27
C LEU A 115 -30.06 -22.36 4.31
N PHE A 116 -30.54 -22.69 5.51
CA PHE A 116 -31.65 -23.62 5.68
C PHE A 116 -32.94 -23.11 5.03
N PHE A 117 -33.27 -21.83 5.23
CA PHE A 117 -34.42 -21.18 4.60
C PHE A 117 -34.31 -21.19 3.07
N LEU A 118 -33.17 -20.83 2.52
CA LEU A 118 -32.93 -20.87 1.06
C LEU A 118 -33.01 -22.29 0.52
N GLY A 119 -32.40 -23.26 1.18
CA GLY A 119 -32.43 -24.65 0.76
C GLY A 119 -33.86 -25.24 0.79
N PHE A 120 -34.66 -24.86 1.79
CA PHE A 120 -36.07 -25.26 1.91
C PHE A 120 -36.92 -24.57 0.82
N ALA A 121 -36.80 -23.25 0.66
CA ALA A 121 -37.58 -22.48 -0.30
C ALA A 121 -37.34 -22.90 -1.76
N THR A 122 -36.10 -23.31 -2.09
CA THR A 122 -35.70 -23.77 -3.42
C THR A 122 -35.90 -25.28 -3.65
N GLY A 123 -36.22 -26.04 -2.57
CA GLY A 123 -36.30 -27.51 -2.63
C GLY A 123 -34.92 -28.20 -2.72
N TYR A 124 -33.84 -27.45 -2.77
CA TYR A 124 -32.47 -27.99 -2.94
C TYR A 124 -31.94 -28.76 -1.74
N ILE A 125 -32.56 -28.60 -0.56
CA ILE A 125 -32.12 -29.26 0.68
C ILE A 125 -32.11 -30.80 0.57
N ALA A 126 -32.98 -31.36 -0.30
CA ALA A 126 -33.06 -32.80 -0.55
C ALA A 126 -31.82 -33.38 -1.27
N GLN A 127 -30.99 -32.55 -1.87
CA GLN A 127 -29.77 -32.99 -2.58
C GLN A 127 -28.57 -33.16 -1.62
N PHE A 128 -28.70 -32.76 -0.36
CA PHE A 128 -27.64 -32.86 0.62
C PHE A 128 -27.89 -34.02 1.60
N SER A 129 -26.83 -34.74 1.94
CA SER A 129 -26.91 -35.76 2.98
C SER A 129 -27.20 -35.13 4.35
N ARG A 130 -28.17 -35.68 5.05
CA ARG A 130 -28.53 -35.23 6.41
C ARG A 130 -27.34 -35.35 7.38
N GLN A 131 -26.53 -36.41 7.24
CA GLN A 131 -25.34 -36.62 8.07
C GLN A 131 -24.31 -35.52 7.87
N VAL A 132 -24.04 -35.14 6.61
CA VAL A 132 -23.12 -34.06 6.29
C VAL A 132 -23.61 -32.73 6.87
N LEU A 133 -24.87 -32.36 6.65
CA LEU A 133 -25.43 -31.09 7.13
C LEU A 133 -25.43 -31.01 8.66
N ILE A 134 -25.84 -32.06 9.37
CA ILE A 134 -25.88 -32.08 10.84
C ILE A 134 -24.45 -32.02 11.39
N THR A 135 -23.53 -32.79 10.86
CA THR A 135 -22.14 -32.78 11.30
C THR A 135 -21.50 -31.40 11.06
N TRP A 136 -21.74 -30.82 9.90
CA TRP A 136 -21.20 -29.51 9.56
C TRP A 136 -21.79 -28.38 10.40
N LEU A 137 -23.08 -28.49 10.79
CA LEU A 137 -23.74 -27.51 11.66
C LEU A 137 -22.97 -27.28 12.97
N TRP A 138 -22.39 -28.35 13.55
CA TRP A 138 -21.61 -28.27 14.77
C TRP A 138 -20.11 -28.12 14.55
N ALA A 139 -19.57 -28.76 13.53
CA ALA A 139 -18.16 -28.74 13.26
C ALA A 139 -17.69 -27.37 12.73
N ALA A 140 -18.51 -26.66 11.96
CA ALA A 140 -18.16 -25.36 11.40
C ALA A 140 -17.81 -24.30 12.48
N PRO A 141 -18.67 -23.99 13.46
CA PRO A 141 -18.33 -23.00 14.49
C PRO A 141 -17.19 -23.46 15.40
N LEU A 142 -17.07 -24.76 15.68
CA LEU A 142 -15.95 -25.29 16.46
C LEU A 142 -14.62 -25.15 15.72
N SER A 143 -14.60 -25.44 14.43
CA SER A 143 -13.41 -25.26 13.58
C SER A 143 -13.02 -23.78 13.46
N GLN A 144 -13.97 -22.85 13.31
CA GLN A 144 -13.70 -21.42 13.32
C GLN A 144 -13.04 -20.98 14.65
N ILE A 145 -13.62 -21.36 15.80
CA ILE A 145 -13.03 -21.03 17.11
C ILE A 145 -11.61 -21.59 17.21
N GLY A 146 -11.42 -22.87 16.85
CA GLY A 146 -10.11 -23.52 16.88
C GLY A 146 -9.07 -22.79 16.01
N VAL A 147 -9.42 -22.46 14.80
CA VAL A 147 -8.53 -21.75 13.85
C VAL A 147 -8.24 -20.33 14.32
N HIS A 148 -9.22 -19.59 14.87
CA HIS A 148 -8.96 -18.28 15.45
C HIS A 148 -8.03 -18.33 16.67
N LEU A 149 -8.14 -19.34 17.52
CA LEU A 149 -7.23 -19.53 18.65
C LEU A 149 -5.81 -19.87 18.16
N LEU A 150 -5.67 -20.76 17.17
CA LEU A 150 -4.38 -21.07 16.53
C LEU A 150 -3.78 -19.84 15.86
N PHE A 151 -4.61 -19.04 15.17
CA PHE A 151 -4.17 -17.81 14.55
C PHE A 151 -3.64 -16.79 15.56
N ARG A 152 -4.25 -16.69 16.76
CA ARG A 152 -3.72 -15.83 17.84
C ARG A 152 -2.34 -16.28 18.33
N ILE A 153 -2.08 -17.58 18.36
CA ILE A 153 -0.76 -18.12 18.72
C ILE A 153 0.26 -17.87 17.62
N ALA A 154 -0.17 -18.00 16.35
CA ALA A 154 0.68 -17.77 15.19
C ALA A 154 0.93 -16.29 14.89
N ALA A 155 0.06 -15.38 15.32
CA ALA A 155 0.10 -13.96 14.98
C ALA A 155 1.45 -13.27 15.30
N PRO A 156 2.12 -13.50 16.45
CA PRO A 156 3.44 -12.93 16.72
C PRO A 156 4.49 -13.37 15.70
N TYR A 157 4.50 -14.63 15.30
CA TYR A 157 5.43 -15.16 14.29
C TYR A 157 5.16 -14.57 12.91
N LEU A 158 3.90 -14.39 12.54
CA LEU A 158 3.51 -13.76 11.28
C LEU A 158 3.91 -12.28 11.25
N LEU A 159 3.86 -11.58 12.39
CA LEU A 159 4.33 -10.20 12.50
C LEU A 159 5.85 -10.12 12.30
N MET A 160 6.63 -11.04 12.83
CA MET A 160 8.07 -11.08 12.62
C MET A 160 8.44 -11.24 11.13
N LEU A 161 7.61 -11.96 10.36
CA LEU A 161 7.80 -12.10 8.90
C LEU A 161 7.52 -10.82 8.11
N GLN A 162 6.78 -9.86 8.68
CA GLN A 162 6.52 -8.57 8.04
C GLN A 162 7.71 -7.59 8.08
N GLY A 163 8.72 -7.91 8.86
CA GLY A 163 9.88 -7.05 9.08
C GLY A 163 9.86 -6.35 10.44
N PRO A 164 10.82 -5.45 10.68
CA PRO A 164 10.94 -4.73 11.95
C PRO A 164 9.69 -3.87 12.22
N PRO A 165 9.39 -3.58 13.50
CA PRO A 165 8.27 -2.73 13.85
C PRO A 165 8.43 -1.34 13.22
N GLN A 166 7.32 -0.80 12.77
CA GLN A 166 7.28 0.52 12.14
C GLN A 166 7.37 1.60 13.20
N ARG A 167 8.35 2.51 13.05
CA ARG A 167 8.59 3.58 14.02
C ARG A 167 7.62 4.72 13.81
N ALA A 168 7.04 5.17 14.91
CA ALA A 168 6.09 6.28 14.96
C ALA A 168 6.55 7.36 15.92
N ILE A 169 6.18 8.60 15.62
CA ILE A 169 6.37 9.75 16.53
C ILE A 169 5.06 10.55 16.60
N ILE A 170 4.88 11.24 17.71
CA ILE A 170 3.74 12.13 17.94
C ILE A 170 4.25 13.55 18.07
N VAL A 171 3.67 14.47 17.31
CA VAL A 171 3.98 15.91 17.36
C VAL A 171 2.88 16.62 18.14
N GLY A 172 3.24 17.18 19.28
CA GLY A 172 2.32 17.77 20.25
C GLY A 172 2.00 16.82 21.42
N MET A 173 2.54 17.10 22.59
CA MET A 173 2.31 16.37 23.83
C MET A 173 1.07 16.97 24.56
N ASN A 174 -0.08 16.95 23.90
CA ASN A 174 -1.38 17.30 24.49
C ASN A 174 -2.13 16.03 24.93
N GLU A 175 -3.30 16.20 25.49
CA GLU A 175 -4.11 15.11 26.02
C GLU A 175 -4.42 14.04 24.96
N GLN A 176 -4.76 14.44 23.71
CA GLN A 176 -5.02 13.54 22.61
C GLN A 176 -3.79 12.78 22.16
N GLY A 177 -2.63 13.45 22.07
CA GLY A 177 -1.35 12.82 21.73
C GLY A 177 -0.95 11.77 22.77
N VAL A 178 -1.10 12.08 24.06
CA VAL A 178 -0.81 11.14 25.15
C VAL A 178 -1.80 9.97 25.17
N ALA A 179 -3.09 10.23 24.91
CA ALA A 179 -4.09 9.18 24.79
C ALA A 179 -3.79 8.25 23.61
N LEU A 180 -3.34 8.79 22.48
CA LEU A 180 -2.90 7.98 21.32
C LEU A 180 -1.66 7.14 21.69
N ALA A 181 -0.67 7.72 22.34
CA ALA A 181 0.54 7.01 22.78
C ALA A 181 0.20 5.80 23.66
N ARG A 182 -0.64 6.04 24.66
CA ARG A 182 -1.14 4.98 25.54
C ARG A 182 -1.83 3.85 24.77
N ARG A 183 -2.70 4.20 23.83
CA ARG A 183 -3.41 3.21 23.00
C ARG A 183 -2.47 2.44 22.07
N ILE A 184 -1.42 3.07 21.54
CA ILE A 184 -0.39 2.40 20.74
C ILE A 184 0.32 1.35 21.61
N HIS A 185 0.72 1.71 22.83
CA HIS A 185 1.38 0.78 23.75
C HIS A 185 0.47 -0.37 24.23
N GLU A 186 -0.80 -0.09 24.49
CA GLU A 186 -1.78 -1.09 24.95
C GLU A 186 -2.23 -2.03 23.82
N THR A 187 -2.07 -1.64 22.55
CA THR A 187 -2.57 -2.42 21.42
C THR A 187 -1.61 -3.56 21.08
N ARG A 188 -2.00 -4.81 21.40
CA ARG A 188 -1.29 -6.00 20.93
C ARG A 188 -1.36 -6.10 19.40
N TYR A 189 -0.32 -6.65 18.78
CA TYR A 189 -0.22 -6.89 17.32
C TYR A 189 -0.28 -5.63 16.46
N SER A 190 0.22 -4.49 16.98
CA SER A 190 0.24 -3.24 16.20
C SER A 190 1.37 -3.16 15.18
N ASN A 191 2.44 -3.93 15.34
CA ASN A 191 3.70 -3.81 14.60
C ASN A 191 4.21 -2.37 14.50
N MET A 192 3.90 -1.54 15.53
CA MET A 192 4.25 -0.13 15.61
C MET A 192 4.98 0.13 16.92
N GLU A 193 6.10 0.83 16.83
CA GLU A 193 6.92 1.26 17.94
C GLU A 193 6.87 2.80 18.05
N LEU A 194 6.36 3.31 19.17
CA LEU A 194 6.37 4.74 19.43
C LEU A 194 7.73 5.15 19.96
N SER A 195 8.48 5.96 19.18
CA SER A 195 9.78 6.47 19.58
C SER A 195 9.66 7.57 20.62
N GLY A 196 8.64 8.44 20.55
CA GLY A 196 8.41 9.52 21.50
C GLY A 196 7.67 10.72 20.92
N PHE A 197 7.86 11.87 21.56
CA PHE A 197 7.15 13.11 21.27
C PHE A 197 8.08 14.23 20.81
N PHE A 198 7.56 15.11 19.95
CA PHE A 198 8.13 16.42 19.64
C PHE A 198 7.19 17.53 20.09
N ASP A 199 7.70 18.49 20.86
CA ASP A 199 6.91 19.66 21.31
C ASP A 199 7.85 20.85 21.55
N ASP A 200 7.41 22.05 21.19
CA ASP A 200 8.20 23.29 21.42
C ASP A 200 8.07 23.82 22.86
N ARG A 201 7.12 23.30 23.63
CA ARG A 201 6.90 23.69 25.01
C ARG A 201 7.97 23.09 25.92
N ASN A 202 8.42 23.84 26.93
CA ASN A 202 9.35 23.35 27.92
C ASN A 202 8.74 22.24 28.77
N GLU A 203 9.53 21.27 29.19
CA GLU A 203 9.11 20.12 30.03
C GLU A 203 8.31 20.53 31.27
N SER A 204 8.64 21.70 31.89
CA SER A 204 7.93 22.22 33.05
C SER A 204 6.45 22.56 32.79
N ARG A 205 6.06 22.74 31.52
CA ARG A 205 4.69 23.00 31.07
C ARG A 205 3.98 21.75 30.53
N LEU A 206 4.66 20.61 30.50
CA LEU A 206 4.16 19.34 29.98
C LEU A 206 3.79 18.44 31.17
N SER A 207 2.52 18.44 31.55
CA SER A 207 2.00 17.65 32.68
C SER A 207 2.20 16.14 32.55
N HIS A 208 2.49 15.65 31.35
CA HIS A 208 2.60 14.23 31.02
C HIS A 208 4.01 13.77 30.62
N ALA A 209 5.04 14.64 30.75
CA ALA A 209 6.42 14.31 30.36
C ALA A 209 7.07 13.19 31.19
N ARG A 210 6.58 12.92 32.38
CA ARG A 210 7.19 11.92 33.30
C ARG A 210 7.16 10.48 32.78
N HIS A 211 6.25 10.14 31.85
CA HIS A 211 6.06 8.76 31.35
C HIS A 211 6.28 8.63 29.85
N ASN A 212 6.53 9.73 29.13
CA ASN A 212 6.67 9.74 27.69
C ASN A 212 7.94 10.49 27.29
N PRO A 213 8.85 9.90 26.49
CA PRO A 213 10.09 10.55 26.12
C PRO A 213 9.81 11.74 25.19
N LEU A 214 10.29 12.93 25.59
CA LEU A 214 10.36 14.10 24.73
C LEU A 214 11.68 14.03 23.94
N LEU A 215 11.60 13.89 22.62
CA LEU A 215 12.75 13.68 21.74
C LEU A 215 13.40 15.00 21.32
N GLY A 216 12.64 16.09 21.25
CA GLY A 216 13.15 17.38 20.83
C GLY A 216 12.05 18.38 20.48
N ARG A 217 12.48 19.49 19.87
CA ARG A 217 11.61 20.55 19.37
C ARG A 217 11.19 20.30 17.92
N LEU A 218 10.13 20.98 17.47
CA LEU A 218 9.61 20.81 16.10
C LEU A 218 10.64 21.11 15.00
N ARG A 219 11.61 21.99 15.26
CA ARG A 219 12.70 22.30 14.30
C ARG A 219 13.63 21.12 14.03
N GLU A 220 13.80 20.24 15.00
CA GLU A 220 14.68 19.06 14.91
C GLU A 220 13.98 17.87 14.25
N LEU A 221 12.65 17.98 14.11
CA LEU A 221 11.79 16.91 13.59
C LEU A 221 12.19 16.39 12.21
N PRO A 222 12.44 17.23 11.17
CA PRO A 222 12.77 16.74 9.83
C PRO A 222 14.05 15.92 9.77
N GLU A 223 15.08 16.34 10.50
CA GLU A 223 16.36 15.64 10.59
C GLU A 223 16.20 14.32 11.32
N PHE A 224 15.52 14.34 12.48
CA PHE A 224 15.26 13.15 13.27
C PHE A 224 14.47 12.09 12.46
N VAL A 225 13.46 12.51 11.69
CA VAL A 225 12.64 11.62 10.84
C VAL A 225 13.52 10.91 9.80
N LYS A 226 14.47 11.62 9.20
CA LYS A 226 15.39 11.08 8.20
C LYS A 226 16.41 10.12 8.81
N GLU A 227 17.05 10.54 9.92
CA GLU A 227 18.11 9.78 10.59
C GLU A 227 17.57 8.47 11.18
N HIS A 228 16.43 8.53 11.86
CA HIS A 228 15.85 7.38 12.56
C HIS A 228 14.85 6.58 11.70
N ARG A 229 14.70 6.94 10.41
CA ARG A 229 13.79 6.29 9.44
C ARG A 229 12.37 6.13 9.99
N ILE A 230 11.78 7.23 10.44
CA ILE A 230 10.42 7.25 10.98
C ILE A 230 9.42 7.04 9.84
N GLN A 231 8.49 6.08 10.00
CA GLN A 231 7.46 5.77 9.02
C GLN A 231 6.16 6.52 9.27
N PHE A 232 5.84 6.82 10.53
CA PHE A 232 4.56 7.46 10.89
C PHE A 232 4.75 8.69 11.77
N ILE A 233 4.05 9.75 11.41
CA ILE A 233 4.02 11.01 12.15
C ILE A 233 2.58 11.34 12.47
N TYR A 234 2.25 11.44 13.75
CA TYR A 234 0.93 11.84 14.22
C TYR A 234 0.95 13.27 14.72
N LEU A 235 0.30 14.18 13.97
CA LEU A 235 0.20 15.58 14.36
C LEU A 235 -0.99 15.76 15.31
N SER A 236 -0.71 15.98 16.58
CA SER A 236 -1.69 16.24 17.66
C SER A 236 -1.64 17.70 18.09
N LEU A 237 -1.41 18.62 17.14
CA LEU A 237 -1.40 20.05 17.40
C LEU A 237 -2.83 20.62 17.31
N PRO A 238 -3.22 21.56 18.20
CA PRO A 238 -4.53 22.22 18.12
C PRO A 238 -4.70 22.93 16.76
N MET A 239 -5.90 22.88 16.16
CA MET A 239 -6.20 23.55 14.88
C MET A 239 -6.00 25.07 14.94
N ALA A 240 -6.12 25.69 16.12
CA ALA A 240 -5.77 27.09 16.34
C ALA A 240 -4.31 27.40 15.98
N SER A 241 -3.43 26.39 15.90
CA SER A 241 -2.03 26.50 15.49
C SER A 241 -1.82 26.28 13.98
N GLN A 242 -2.81 26.60 13.14
CA GLN A 242 -2.76 26.37 11.71
C GLN A 242 -1.47 26.83 11.01
N PRO A 243 -0.90 28.03 11.26
CA PRO A 243 0.37 28.43 10.64
C PRO A 243 1.53 27.48 10.98
N ARG A 244 1.57 27.01 12.24
CA ARG A 244 2.60 26.07 12.71
C ARG A 244 2.43 24.68 12.08
N ILE A 245 1.21 24.19 11.95
CA ILE A 245 0.92 22.92 11.29
C ILE A 245 1.37 22.97 9.82
N LEU A 246 1.05 24.06 9.11
CA LEU A 246 1.47 24.25 7.72
C LEU A 246 3.00 24.30 7.59
N HIS A 247 3.68 24.95 8.51
CA HIS A 247 5.16 25.00 8.53
C HIS A 247 5.75 23.60 8.72
N VAL A 248 5.28 22.83 9.69
CA VAL A 248 5.73 21.45 9.93
C VAL A 248 5.46 20.57 8.69
N LEU A 249 4.30 20.69 8.06
CA LEU A 249 3.98 19.95 6.84
C LEU A 249 4.89 20.34 5.67
N GLU A 250 5.27 21.62 5.57
CA GLU A 250 6.19 22.09 4.52
C GLU A 250 7.59 21.50 4.71
N GLU A 251 8.10 21.49 5.94
CA GLU A 251 9.41 20.92 6.28
C GLU A 251 9.45 19.40 6.09
N LEU A 252 8.35 18.70 6.35
CA LEU A 252 8.24 17.24 6.19
C LEU A 252 8.01 16.77 4.75
N LYS A 253 7.84 17.67 3.77
CA LYS A 253 7.67 17.31 2.35
C LYS A 253 8.85 16.55 1.75
N ASP A 254 10.04 16.71 2.32
CA ASP A 254 11.24 15.99 1.92
C ASP A 254 11.44 14.69 2.74
N THR A 255 10.36 14.08 3.19
CA THR A 255 10.38 12.80 3.89
C THR A 255 9.41 11.81 3.25
N THR A 256 9.63 10.51 3.48
CA THR A 256 8.72 9.44 3.05
C THR A 256 7.71 9.07 4.13
N ALA A 257 7.79 9.66 5.32
CA ALA A 257 6.91 9.36 6.43
C ALA A 257 5.43 9.62 6.10
N SER A 258 4.55 8.77 6.58
CA SER A 258 3.10 8.96 6.48
C SER A 258 2.63 9.88 7.61
N ILE A 259 1.94 10.95 7.23
CA ILE A 259 1.53 11.99 8.19
C ILE A 259 0.02 11.90 8.41
N TYR A 260 -0.36 11.80 9.67
CA TYR A 260 -1.75 11.74 10.12
C TYR A 260 -2.03 12.89 11.08
N PHE A 261 -3.17 13.52 10.90
CA PHE A 261 -3.65 14.51 11.85
C PHE A 261 -4.58 13.83 12.87
N VAL A 262 -4.33 14.08 14.16
CA VAL A 262 -5.18 13.64 15.27
C VAL A 262 -6.09 14.82 15.64
N PRO A 263 -7.36 14.80 15.20
CA PRO A 263 -8.26 15.94 15.42
C PRO A 263 -8.66 16.04 16.88
N ASP A 264 -8.90 17.27 17.34
CA ASP A 264 -9.63 17.52 18.57
C ASP A 264 -11.09 17.11 18.38
N MET A 265 -11.72 16.52 19.39
CA MET A 265 -13.03 15.83 19.31
C MET A 265 -14.15 16.69 18.70
N PHE A 266 -14.03 18.01 18.72
CA PHE A 266 -15.04 18.93 18.18
C PHE A 266 -15.02 19.11 16.65
N ILE A 267 -14.04 18.53 15.94
CA ILE A 267 -13.86 18.76 14.49
C ILE A 267 -14.29 17.53 13.66
N THR A 268 -14.53 16.40 14.27
CA THR A 268 -14.89 15.15 13.58
C THR A 268 -16.19 15.24 12.79
N ASP A 269 -17.08 16.17 13.13
CA ASP A 269 -18.35 16.36 12.43
C ASP A 269 -18.24 17.22 11.16
N LEU A 270 -17.12 17.88 10.94
CA LEU A 270 -16.97 18.91 9.90
C LEU A 270 -16.11 18.52 8.68
N ILE A 271 -15.42 17.38 8.68
CA ILE A 271 -14.45 17.09 7.61
C ILE A 271 -14.79 15.79 6.89
N GLN A 272 -15.15 15.88 5.61
CA GLN A 272 -15.28 14.77 4.66
C GLN A 272 -13.90 14.21 4.20
N ALA A 273 -12.83 14.37 4.98
CA ALA A 273 -11.53 13.81 4.69
C ALA A 273 -11.54 12.28 4.94
N ARG A 274 -10.61 11.56 4.33
CA ARG A 274 -10.42 10.13 4.60
C ARG A 274 -10.06 9.96 6.07
N SER A 275 -11.07 9.72 6.89
CA SER A 275 -10.89 9.47 8.32
C SER A 275 -10.64 7.99 8.56
N GLY A 276 -9.70 7.69 9.43
CA GLY A 276 -9.40 6.35 9.90
C GLY A 276 -9.36 6.29 11.42
N THR A 277 -9.16 5.11 11.96
CA THR A 277 -8.93 4.95 13.40
C THR A 277 -7.58 4.28 13.63
N VAL A 278 -6.79 4.83 14.54
CA VAL A 278 -5.54 4.24 15.00
C VAL A 278 -5.70 3.91 16.47
N CYS A 279 -5.67 2.61 16.80
CA CYS A 279 -5.93 2.13 18.17
C CYS A 279 -7.23 2.70 18.78
N GLY A 280 -8.30 2.84 17.94
CA GLY A 280 -9.57 3.43 18.36
C GLY A 280 -9.57 4.95 18.50
N THR A 281 -8.47 5.66 18.14
CA THR A 281 -8.45 7.12 18.04
C THR A 281 -8.73 7.53 16.59
N PRO A 282 -9.70 8.43 16.33
CA PRO A 282 -9.93 8.95 14.99
C PRO A 282 -8.72 9.74 14.51
N VAL A 283 -8.30 9.51 13.27
CA VAL A 283 -7.20 10.22 12.61
C VAL A 283 -7.58 10.56 11.18
N ILE A 284 -6.97 11.61 10.64
CA ILE A 284 -7.15 12.05 9.26
C ILE A 284 -5.81 11.88 8.54
N ALA A 285 -5.82 11.13 7.43
CA ALA A 285 -4.64 10.96 6.61
C ALA A 285 -4.37 12.23 5.80
N VAL A 286 -3.25 12.89 6.07
CA VAL A 286 -2.80 14.09 5.32
C VAL A 286 -1.93 13.66 4.14
N CYS A 287 -1.04 12.70 4.36
CA CYS A 287 -0.16 12.16 3.34
C CYS A 287 0.09 10.67 3.61
N GLU A 288 -0.62 9.82 2.90
CA GLU A 288 -0.55 8.35 3.05
C GLU A 288 -0.26 7.68 1.71
N SER A 289 0.37 6.49 1.74
CA SER A 289 0.49 5.64 0.56
C SER A 289 -0.90 5.15 0.12
N PRO A 290 -1.23 5.14 -1.19
CA PRO A 290 -2.49 4.56 -1.68
C PRO A 290 -2.57 3.04 -1.48
N PHE A 291 -1.42 2.39 -1.24
CA PHE A 291 -1.30 0.93 -1.12
C PHE A 291 -1.40 0.44 0.31
N THR A 292 -2.37 0.97 1.05
CA THR A 292 -2.72 0.52 2.39
C THR A 292 -3.92 -0.41 2.34
N GLY A 293 -3.99 -1.39 3.25
CA GLY A 293 -5.11 -2.31 3.38
C GLY A 293 -5.37 -3.19 2.16
N SER A 294 -6.64 -3.34 1.83
CA SER A 294 -7.09 -4.13 0.68
C SER A 294 -6.47 -3.67 -0.64
N ASN A 295 -6.24 -2.37 -0.81
CA ASN A 295 -5.62 -1.82 -2.01
C ASN A 295 -4.19 -2.34 -2.20
N GLY A 296 -3.40 -2.40 -1.13
CA GLY A 296 -2.04 -2.95 -1.17
C GLY A 296 -2.03 -4.43 -1.55
N MET A 297 -3.00 -5.21 -1.04
CA MET A 297 -3.15 -6.63 -1.39
C MET A 297 -3.56 -6.82 -2.84
N VAL A 298 -4.59 -6.10 -3.30
CA VAL A 298 -5.04 -6.13 -4.70
C VAL A 298 -3.91 -5.73 -5.63
N LYS A 299 -3.18 -4.67 -5.30
CA LYS A 299 -2.00 -4.23 -6.04
C LYS A 299 -0.93 -5.32 -6.10
N ARG A 300 -0.58 -5.93 -4.96
CA ARG A 300 0.44 -6.97 -4.89
C ARG A 300 0.03 -8.25 -5.62
N ALA A 301 -1.21 -8.68 -5.46
CA ALA A 301 -1.76 -9.85 -6.16
C ALA A 301 -1.75 -9.63 -7.68
N SER A 302 -2.22 -8.47 -8.17
CA SER A 302 -2.18 -8.13 -9.59
C SER A 302 -0.75 -8.08 -10.14
N ASP A 303 0.20 -7.49 -9.41
CA ASP A 303 1.61 -7.45 -9.79
C ASP A 303 2.20 -8.88 -9.93
N ILE A 304 1.92 -9.78 -8.98
CA ILE A 304 2.41 -11.17 -9.03
C ILE A 304 1.79 -11.93 -10.21
N ILE A 305 0.46 -11.92 -10.32
CA ILE A 305 -0.27 -12.67 -11.36
C ILE A 305 0.17 -12.20 -12.75
N LEU A 306 0.13 -10.90 -12.99
CA LEU A 306 0.50 -10.35 -14.30
C LEU A 306 1.97 -10.55 -14.62
N SER A 307 2.88 -10.37 -13.65
CA SER A 307 4.31 -10.61 -13.88
C SER A 307 4.61 -12.07 -14.19
N LEU A 308 3.94 -13.01 -13.51
CA LEU A 308 4.11 -14.44 -13.76
C LEU A 308 3.63 -14.80 -15.18
N LEU A 309 2.45 -14.32 -15.57
CA LEU A 309 1.90 -14.53 -16.91
C LEU A 309 2.79 -13.93 -17.98
N ILE A 310 3.26 -12.69 -17.78
CA ILE A 310 4.17 -12.02 -18.73
C ILE A 310 5.48 -12.80 -18.84
N LEU A 311 6.13 -13.16 -17.72
CA LEU A 311 7.40 -13.91 -17.76
C LEU A 311 7.24 -15.27 -18.43
N LEU A 312 6.14 -15.97 -18.21
CA LEU A 312 5.85 -17.24 -18.89
C LEU A 312 5.76 -17.02 -20.40
N LEU A 313 5.01 -15.99 -20.83
CA LEU A 313 4.81 -15.67 -22.24
C LEU A 313 6.12 -15.25 -22.94
N ILE A 314 6.93 -14.42 -22.28
CA ILE A 314 8.17 -13.88 -22.88
C ILE A 314 9.40 -14.77 -22.60
N SER A 315 9.26 -15.90 -21.90
CA SER A 315 10.39 -16.77 -21.54
C SER A 315 11.25 -17.23 -22.73
N PRO A 316 10.69 -17.62 -23.90
CA PRO A 316 11.51 -17.96 -25.07
C PRO A 316 12.30 -16.76 -25.59
N LEU A 317 11.69 -15.55 -25.57
CA LEU A 317 12.36 -14.32 -25.97
C LEU A 317 13.51 -13.97 -25.01
N LEU A 318 13.30 -14.14 -23.69
CA LEU A 318 14.35 -13.90 -22.69
C LEU A 318 15.56 -14.79 -22.91
N LEU A 319 15.36 -16.09 -23.23
CA LEU A 319 16.43 -17.02 -23.55
C LEU A 319 17.17 -16.62 -24.83
N LEU A 320 16.44 -16.23 -25.87
CA LEU A 320 17.03 -15.76 -27.13
C LEU A 320 17.89 -14.53 -26.91
N ILE A 321 17.37 -13.52 -26.17
CA ILE A 321 18.12 -12.30 -25.84
C ILE A 321 19.35 -12.65 -24.99
N ALA A 322 19.25 -13.54 -24.00
CA ALA A 322 20.36 -13.96 -23.16
C ALA A 322 21.48 -14.59 -23.97
N THR A 323 21.12 -15.45 -24.91
CA THR A 323 22.08 -16.07 -25.85
C THR A 323 22.73 -15.03 -26.76
N ALA A 324 21.94 -14.12 -27.33
CA ALA A 324 22.47 -13.05 -28.20
C ALA A 324 23.47 -12.14 -27.45
N ILE A 325 23.19 -11.76 -26.19
CA ILE A 325 24.11 -10.98 -25.35
C ILE A 325 25.42 -11.74 -25.08
N ARG A 326 25.31 -13.05 -24.84
CA ARG A 326 26.49 -13.89 -24.55
C ARG A 326 27.43 -14.03 -25.76
N LEU A 327 26.84 -14.06 -26.94
CA LEU A 327 27.59 -14.14 -28.21
C LEU A 327 28.16 -12.78 -28.64
N ASP A 328 27.49 -11.65 -28.32
CA ASP A 328 27.90 -10.31 -28.73
C ASP A 328 29.10 -9.78 -27.93
N SER A 329 29.18 -10.09 -26.63
CA SER A 329 30.26 -9.60 -25.78
C SER A 329 30.51 -10.47 -24.53
N PRO A 330 31.75 -10.54 -24.02
CA PRO A 330 32.09 -11.29 -22.81
C PRO A 330 31.52 -10.59 -21.55
N GLY A 331 31.09 -11.37 -20.54
CA GLY A 331 30.61 -10.87 -19.24
C GLY A 331 29.22 -11.35 -18.85
N PRO A 332 28.63 -10.84 -17.73
CA PRO A 332 27.34 -11.25 -17.22
C PRO A 332 26.20 -10.83 -18.14
N ILE A 333 25.17 -11.67 -18.29
CA ILE A 333 23.99 -11.39 -19.12
C ILE A 333 23.11 -10.32 -18.45
N ILE A 334 23.00 -10.40 -17.12
CA ILE A 334 22.19 -9.47 -16.31
C ILE A 334 23.08 -8.44 -15.65
N PHE A 335 22.78 -7.18 -15.90
CA PHE A 335 23.33 -6.04 -15.20
C PHE A 335 22.44 -5.68 -14.02
N LYS A 336 23.02 -5.42 -12.85
CA LYS A 336 22.34 -5.03 -11.61
C LYS A 336 22.69 -3.59 -11.32
N GLN A 337 21.67 -2.73 -11.18
CA GLN A 337 21.84 -1.30 -10.93
C GLN A 337 21.14 -0.89 -9.64
N ARG A 338 21.85 -0.17 -8.76
CA ARG A 338 21.27 0.40 -7.55
C ARG A 338 20.32 1.55 -7.86
N ARG A 339 19.13 1.50 -7.29
CA ARG A 339 18.07 2.50 -7.41
C ARG A 339 17.37 2.66 -6.07
N TYR A 340 16.65 3.77 -5.86
CA TYR A 340 15.76 3.89 -4.71
C TYR A 340 14.42 3.21 -4.99
N GLY A 341 13.96 2.43 -4.03
CA GLY A 341 12.69 1.72 -3.99
C GLY A 341 11.68 2.38 -3.06
N LEU A 342 10.87 1.53 -2.42
CA LEU A 342 9.91 1.93 -1.39
C LEU A 342 10.65 2.57 -0.22
N ASP A 343 10.07 3.63 0.35
CA ASP A 343 10.58 4.37 1.51
C ASP A 343 12.03 4.90 1.34
N GLY A 344 12.50 5.01 0.07
CA GLY A 344 13.84 5.45 -0.23
C GLY A 344 14.93 4.41 0.02
N GLU A 345 14.57 3.15 0.25
CA GLU A 345 15.54 2.07 0.40
C GLU A 345 16.22 1.72 -0.93
N GLU A 346 17.49 1.37 -0.88
CA GLU A 346 18.21 0.93 -2.08
C GLU A 346 17.75 -0.47 -2.52
N ILE A 347 17.41 -0.59 -3.81
CA ILE A 347 17.08 -1.86 -4.46
C ILE A 347 18.00 -2.12 -5.65
N LEU A 348 18.24 -3.38 -5.95
CA LEU A 348 18.95 -3.81 -7.16
C LEU A 348 17.94 -4.06 -8.29
N VAL A 349 17.97 -3.22 -9.31
CA VAL A 349 17.15 -3.34 -10.52
C VAL A 349 17.89 -4.15 -11.57
N TYR A 350 17.24 -5.18 -12.12
CA TYR A 350 17.79 -6.08 -13.10
C TYR A 350 17.52 -5.59 -14.51
N LYS A 351 18.57 -5.59 -15.34
CA LYS A 351 18.48 -5.26 -16.77
C LYS A 351 19.34 -6.24 -17.56
N PHE A 352 19.01 -6.43 -18.81
CA PHE A 352 19.97 -7.06 -19.72
C PHE A 352 21.13 -6.11 -19.95
N ARG A 353 22.35 -6.69 -20.01
CA ARG A 353 23.55 -5.93 -20.34
C ARG A 353 23.45 -5.41 -21.78
N SER A 354 23.53 -4.11 -21.93
CA SER A 354 23.49 -3.39 -23.22
C SER A 354 24.75 -2.58 -23.48
N MET A 355 25.72 -2.61 -22.56
CA MET A 355 26.97 -1.84 -22.63
C MET A 355 28.15 -2.74 -22.24
N SER A 356 29.31 -2.49 -22.81
CA SER A 356 30.56 -3.23 -22.52
C SER A 356 31.11 -2.88 -21.13
N VAL A 357 30.95 -1.64 -20.69
CA VAL A 357 31.31 -1.14 -19.33
C VAL A 357 30.04 -0.73 -18.63
N CYS A 358 29.82 -1.26 -17.44
CA CYS A 358 28.67 -0.99 -16.58
C CYS A 358 29.14 -0.33 -15.29
N GLU A 359 28.86 0.98 -15.15
CA GLU A 359 29.17 1.75 -13.95
C GLU A 359 28.01 1.68 -12.97
N ASP A 360 28.28 1.33 -11.71
CA ASP A 360 27.35 1.34 -10.56
C ASP A 360 28.01 2.06 -9.37
N GLY A 361 28.67 3.19 -9.65
CA GLY A 361 29.38 4.02 -8.69
C GLY A 361 28.62 5.31 -8.32
N ASN A 362 29.23 6.12 -7.44
CA ASN A 362 28.68 7.41 -7.01
C ASN A 362 28.62 8.46 -8.13
N THR A 363 29.40 8.29 -9.20
CA THR A 363 29.39 9.11 -10.40
C THR A 363 28.91 8.27 -11.58
N ILE A 364 27.63 8.41 -11.94
CA ILE A 364 27.03 7.71 -13.09
C ILE A 364 27.01 8.66 -14.25
N ARG A 365 27.79 8.36 -15.30
CA ARG A 365 27.70 9.10 -16.57
C ARG A 365 26.50 8.58 -17.36
N GLN A 366 25.48 9.43 -17.51
CA GLN A 366 24.30 9.09 -18.29
C GLN A 366 24.69 8.74 -19.73
N ALA A 367 24.16 7.63 -20.26
CA ALA A 367 24.44 7.23 -21.63
C ALA A 367 23.85 8.24 -22.61
N GLN A 368 24.67 8.70 -23.54
CA GLN A 368 24.28 9.66 -24.59
C GLN A 368 23.93 8.94 -25.90
N ARG A 369 23.35 9.68 -26.84
CA ARG A 369 23.10 9.16 -28.18
C ARG A 369 24.46 8.88 -28.86
N ASN A 370 24.64 7.66 -29.40
CA ASN A 370 25.91 7.16 -29.98
C ASN A 370 27.06 6.97 -28.98
N ASP A 371 26.77 6.56 -27.76
CA ASP A 371 27.76 6.20 -26.74
C ASP A 371 28.54 4.94 -27.17
N ASN A 372 29.87 5.05 -27.33
CA ASN A 372 30.76 3.96 -27.77
C ASN A 372 30.79 2.73 -26.86
N ARG A 373 30.23 2.84 -25.64
CA ARG A 373 30.11 1.73 -24.71
C ARG A 373 28.95 0.80 -25.07
N ILE A 374 28.03 1.20 -25.93
CA ILE A 374 26.82 0.43 -26.28
C ILE A 374 27.24 -0.69 -27.27
N THR A 375 26.90 -1.95 -26.95
CA THR A 375 27.13 -3.09 -27.83
C THR A 375 26.11 -3.12 -28.99
N ARG A 376 26.38 -3.90 -30.07
CA ARG A 376 25.46 -3.98 -31.22
C ARG A 376 24.09 -4.53 -30.81
N VAL A 377 24.06 -5.63 -30.06
CA VAL A 377 22.84 -6.20 -29.50
C VAL A 377 22.22 -5.22 -28.50
N GLY A 378 23.05 -4.57 -27.67
CA GLY A 378 22.60 -3.56 -26.69
C GLY A 378 21.88 -2.38 -27.31
N ALA A 379 22.31 -1.87 -28.46
CA ALA A 379 21.62 -0.81 -29.19
C ALA A 379 20.21 -1.22 -29.62
N PHE A 380 20.05 -2.45 -30.13
CA PHE A 380 18.73 -2.98 -30.47
C PHE A 380 17.82 -3.16 -29.24
N LEU A 381 18.37 -3.70 -28.14
CA LEU A 381 17.61 -3.91 -26.89
C LEU A 381 17.12 -2.57 -26.33
N ARG A 382 17.97 -1.56 -26.27
CA ARG A 382 17.63 -0.23 -25.75
C ARG A 382 16.59 0.48 -26.60
N LYS A 383 16.76 0.45 -27.94
CA LYS A 383 15.79 1.03 -28.87
C LYS A 383 14.38 0.48 -28.68
N ASN A 384 14.26 -0.81 -28.35
CA ASN A 384 12.98 -1.47 -28.15
C ASN A 384 12.60 -1.65 -26.67
N SER A 385 13.41 -1.10 -25.73
CA SER A 385 13.25 -1.27 -24.27
C SER A 385 13.20 -2.73 -23.79
N LEU A 386 13.77 -3.64 -24.56
CA LEU A 386 13.89 -5.07 -24.23
C LEU A 386 14.93 -5.31 -23.12
N ASP A 387 15.86 -4.38 -22.92
CA ASP A 387 16.84 -4.43 -21.84
C ASP A 387 16.19 -4.35 -20.45
N GLU A 388 14.98 -3.86 -20.33
CA GLU A 388 14.25 -3.70 -19.07
C GLU A 388 13.37 -4.93 -18.71
N LEU A 389 13.23 -5.93 -19.59
CA LEU A 389 12.41 -7.13 -19.35
C LEU A 389 12.75 -7.92 -18.06
N PRO A 390 14.03 -8.04 -17.64
CA PRO A 390 14.35 -8.73 -16.38
C PRO A 390 13.76 -8.06 -15.13
N GLN A 391 13.27 -6.83 -15.21
CA GLN A 391 12.63 -6.14 -14.09
C GLN A 391 11.33 -6.84 -13.61
N PHE A 392 10.67 -7.65 -14.44
CA PHE A 392 9.54 -8.48 -13.99
C PHE A 392 9.95 -9.46 -12.88
N ILE A 393 11.21 -9.90 -12.83
CA ILE A 393 11.76 -10.68 -11.72
C ILE A 393 11.80 -9.83 -10.45
N ASN A 394 12.19 -8.55 -10.55
CA ASN A 394 12.15 -7.63 -9.41
C ASN A 394 10.72 -7.42 -8.88
N VAL A 395 9.73 -7.45 -9.76
CA VAL A 395 8.32 -7.37 -9.35
C VAL A 395 7.92 -8.62 -8.56
N LEU A 396 8.26 -9.81 -9.03
CA LEU A 396 7.99 -11.06 -8.30
C LEU A 396 8.69 -11.08 -6.93
N GLN A 397 9.93 -10.58 -6.86
CA GLN A 397 10.68 -10.43 -5.60
C GLN A 397 10.06 -9.39 -4.65
N GLY A 398 9.12 -8.58 -5.11
CA GLY A 398 8.48 -7.53 -4.31
C GLY A 398 9.26 -6.23 -4.19
N ARG A 399 10.38 -6.09 -4.90
CA ARG A 399 11.21 -4.87 -4.92
C ARG A 399 10.64 -3.78 -5.81
N MET A 400 9.88 -4.16 -6.84
CA MET A 400 9.24 -3.29 -7.81
C MET A 400 7.76 -3.65 -7.99
N SER A 401 7.06 -2.83 -8.74
CA SER A 401 5.70 -3.04 -9.24
C SER A 401 5.71 -2.96 -10.77
N ILE A 402 4.68 -3.50 -11.44
CA ILE A 402 4.53 -3.30 -12.89
C ILE A 402 4.28 -1.82 -13.17
N VAL A 403 3.32 -1.22 -12.45
CA VAL A 403 2.96 0.19 -12.60
C VAL A 403 3.33 0.97 -11.34
N GLY A 404 4.06 2.07 -11.52
CA GLY A 404 4.49 2.95 -10.44
C GLY A 404 5.44 4.05 -10.95
N PRO A 405 5.90 4.96 -10.07
CA PRO A 405 6.92 5.94 -10.40
C PRO A 405 8.20 5.29 -10.93
N ARG A 406 8.78 5.85 -11.99
CA ARG A 406 10.02 5.28 -12.55
C ARG A 406 11.19 5.46 -11.59
N PRO A 407 11.99 4.41 -11.27
CA PRO A 407 13.12 4.53 -10.37
C PRO A 407 14.26 5.32 -11.00
N HIS A 408 14.72 6.39 -10.34
CA HIS A 408 15.87 7.18 -10.77
C HIS A 408 17.18 6.61 -10.18
N ALA A 409 18.33 6.96 -10.77
CA ALA A 409 19.63 6.65 -10.20
C ALA A 409 19.82 7.39 -8.88
N VAL A 410 20.51 6.76 -7.91
CA VAL A 410 20.75 7.32 -6.57
C VAL A 410 21.31 8.75 -6.66
N ALA A 411 22.34 8.98 -7.47
CA ALA A 411 22.93 10.32 -7.65
C ALA A 411 21.92 11.38 -8.17
N HIS A 412 20.98 11.00 -9.02
CA HIS A 412 19.94 11.93 -9.49
C HIS A 412 18.90 12.23 -8.41
N ASN A 413 18.53 11.26 -7.58
CA ASN A 413 17.61 11.50 -6.48
C ASN A 413 18.15 12.56 -5.51
N GLU A 414 19.44 12.49 -5.15
CA GLU A 414 20.07 13.45 -4.23
C GLU A 414 20.07 14.89 -4.81
N ILE A 415 20.20 15.03 -6.11
CA ILE A 415 20.13 16.35 -6.76
C ILE A 415 18.71 16.89 -6.74
N TYR A 416 17.73 16.08 -7.20
CA TYR A 416 16.36 16.57 -7.40
C TYR A 416 15.55 16.70 -6.11
N ARG A 417 15.87 15.94 -5.04
CA ARG A 417 15.19 16.10 -3.75
C ARG A 417 15.40 17.49 -3.15
N ASN A 418 16.57 18.11 -3.42
CA ASN A 418 16.89 19.47 -2.96
C ASN A 418 16.26 20.56 -3.83
N LEU A 419 15.93 20.24 -5.09
CA LEU A 419 15.41 21.21 -6.07
C LEU A 419 13.89 21.18 -6.19
N ILE A 420 13.26 20.03 -5.94
CA ILE A 420 11.82 19.82 -6.15
C ILE A 420 11.16 19.44 -4.85
N LYS A 421 10.32 20.32 -4.33
CA LYS A 421 9.54 20.07 -3.11
C LYS A 421 8.59 18.88 -3.29
N GLY A 422 8.60 17.96 -2.32
CA GLY A 422 7.78 16.76 -2.37
C GLY A 422 8.30 15.66 -3.29
N TYR A 423 9.54 15.78 -3.79
CA TYR A 423 10.17 14.76 -4.63
C TYR A 423 10.16 13.38 -3.97
N MET A 424 10.41 13.30 -2.66
CA MET A 424 10.49 12.05 -1.91
C MET A 424 9.14 11.36 -1.72
N ILE A 425 8.01 12.06 -1.84
CA ILE A 425 6.66 11.48 -1.69
C ILE A 425 6.43 10.36 -2.71
N ARG A 426 7.03 10.43 -3.89
CA ARG A 426 6.94 9.37 -4.91
C ARG A 426 7.51 8.02 -4.45
N HIS A 427 8.40 8.00 -3.46
CA HIS A 427 8.98 6.78 -2.89
C HIS A 427 8.11 6.12 -1.82
N LYS A 428 6.92 6.68 -1.51
CA LYS A 428 5.90 6.01 -0.68
C LYS A 428 5.27 4.78 -1.33
N VAL A 429 5.64 4.50 -2.58
CA VAL A 429 5.20 3.33 -3.33
C VAL A 429 6.39 2.68 -4.02
N LYS A 430 6.25 1.39 -4.34
CA LYS A 430 7.28 0.67 -5.09
C LYS A 430 7.44 1.30 -6.47
N PRO A 431 8.67 1.43 -6.98
CA PRO A 431 8.90 1.94 -8.32
C PRO A 431 8.34 0.96 -9.36
N GLY A 432 7.86 1.51 -10.48
CA GLY A 432 7.27 0.76 -11.58
C GLY A 432 8.21 0.50 -12.74
N ILE A 433 7.96 -0.57 -13.49
CA ILE A 433 8.53 -0.79 -14.83
C ILE A 433 7.98 0.26 -15.78
N THR A 434 6.68 0.49 -15.72
CA THR A 434 5.97 1.59 -16.39
C THR A 434 5.25 2.48 -15.38
N GLY A 435 4.76 3.66 -15.81
CA GLY A 435 4.08 4.58 -14.92
C GLY A 435 3.33 5.68 -15.66
N TRP A 436 2.47 6.40 -14.92
CA TRP A 436 1.60 7.43 -15.46
C TRP A 436 2.37 8.54 -16.20
N ALA A 437 3.48 9.01 -15.63
CA ALA A 437 4.35 9.96 -16.28
C ALA A 437 4.92 9.44 -17.62
N GLN A 438 5.34 8.16 -17.65
CA GLN A 438 5.95 7.57 -18.85
C GLN A 438 4.97 7.48 -20.02
N VAL A 439 3.72 7.05 -19.77
CA VAL A 439 2.69 6.92 -20.81
C VAL A 439 2.11 8.27 -21.27
N ASN A 440 2.36 9.36 -20.52
CA ASN A 440 1.96 10.72 -20.86
C ASN A 440 3.10 11.56 -21.45
N GLY A 441 4.15 10.91 -22.00
CA GLY A 441 5.21 11.59 -22.78
C GLY A 441 6.43 12.03 -21.95
N TYR A 442 6.46 11.80 -20.64
CA TYR A 442 7.60 12.12 -19.78
C TYR A 442 8.55 10.91 -19.61
N ARG A 443 8.66 10.09 -20.68
CA ARG A 443 9.64 9.01 -20.82
C ARG A 443 10.94 9.60 -21.38
N GLY A 444 12.08 9.12 -20.93
CA GLY A 444 13.39 9.52 -21.47
C GLY A 444 14.12 10.55 -20.60
N GLU A 445 15.08 11.25 -21.22
CA GLU A 445 15.97 12.17 -20.54
C GLU A 445 15.25 13.46 -20.11
N THR A 446 15.41 13.82 -18.83
CA THR A 446 14.89 15.07 -18.28
C THR A 446 16.02 16.06 -18.12
N ARG A 447 16.27 16.86 -19.20
CA ARG A 447 17.36 17.84 -19.24
C ARG A 447 17.04 19.14 -18.49
N THR A 448 15.77 19.44 -18.28
CA THR A 448 15.31 20.66 -17.62
C THR A 448 14.57 20.36 -16.34
N LEU A 449 14.65 21.29 -15.38
CA LEU A 449 13.96 21.19 -14.10
C LEU A 449 12.44 21.11 -14.30
N ASP A 450 11.88 21.88 -15.24
CA ASP A 450 10.43 21.90 -15.52
C ASP A 450 9.91 20.55 -16.00
N LYS A 451 10.67 19.85 -16.87
CA LYS A 451 10.30 18.48 -17.30
C LYS A 451 10.36 17.49 -16.17
N MET A 452 11.31 17.64 -15.26
CA MET A 452 11.39 16.80 -14.07
C MET A 452 10.22 17.09 -13.13
N GLN A 453 9.89 18.37 -12.90
CA GLN A 453 8.75 18.77 -12.10
C GLN A 453 7.45 18.16 -12.66
N ALA A 454 7.20 18.32 -13.96
CA ALA A 454 6.02 17.75 -14.61
C ALA A 454 5.94 16.21 -14.48
N ARG A 455 7.10 15.52 -14.56
CA ARG A 455 7.16 14.07 -14.30
C ARG A 455 6.74 13.75 -12.87
N ILE A 456 7.26 14.48 -11.88
CA ILE A 456 6.93 14.30 -10.48
C ILE A 456 5.44 14.57 -10.24
N ASP A 457 4.89 15.61 -10.85
CA ASP A 457 3.47 15.93 -10.73
C ASP A 457 2.57 14.78 -11.21
N HIS A 458 2.94 14.13 -12.34
CA HIS A 458 2.24 12.94 -12.83
C HIS A 458 2.43 11.73 -11.90
N ASP A 459 3.63 11.53 -11.34
CA ASP A 459 3.87 10.46 -10.37
C ASP A 459 2.99 10.68 -9.11
N LEU A 460 2.87 11.92 -8.62
CA LEU A 460 2.01 12.26 -7.50
C LEU A 460 0.51 12.14 -7.83
N ASP A 461 0.12 12.49 -9.07
CA ASP A 461 -1.25 12.31 -9.55
C ASP A 461 -1.64 10.82 -9.56
N TYR A 462 -0.75 9.95 -10.01
CA TYR A 462 -0.93 8.50 -9.93
C TYR A 462 -1.15 8.03 -8.48
N LEU A 463 -0.36 8.52 -7.52
CA LEU A 463 -0.51 8.16 -6.12
C LEU A 463 -1.87 8.60 -5.55
N ARG A 464 -2.35 9.79 -5.94
CA ARG A 464 -3.63 10.35 -5.46
C ARG A 464 -4.84 9.61 -6.01
N ASN A 465 -4.78 9.22 -7.29
CA ASN A 465 -5.91 8.70 -8.05
C ASN A 465 -5.81 7.20 -8.36
N TRP A 466 -4.96 6.47 -7.65
CA TRP A 466 -4.74 5.07 -7.92
C TRP A 466 -6.03 4.24 -7.86
N SER A 467 -6.18 3.38 -8.86
CA SER A 467 -7.15 2.28 -8.92
C SER A 467 -6.57 1.15 -9.77
N LEU A 468 -7.05 -0.07 -9.57
CA LEU A 468 -6.65 -1.21 -10.42
C LEU A 468 -6.97 -0.95 -11.90
N ARG A 469 -8.08 -0.25 -12.17
CA ARG A 469 -8.46 0.16 -13.54
C ARG A 469 -7.42 1.10 -14.15
N LEU A 470 -6.86 2.03 -13.36
CA LEU A 470 -5.80 2.93 -13.81
C LEU A 470 -4.53 2.15 -14.14
N ASP A 471 -4.16 1.16 -13.33
CA ASP A 471 -3.00 0.29 -13.62
C ASP A 471 -3.18 -0.45 -14.93
N LEU A 472 -4.33 -1.09 -15.15
CA LEU A 472 -4.63 -1.78 -16.41
C LEU A 472 -4.60 -0.82 -17.60
N HIS A 473 -5.16 0.39 -17.45
CA HIS A 473 -5.12 1.43 -18.48
C HIS A 473 -3.66 1.82 -18.82
N ILE A 474 -2.80 2.02 -17.81
CA ILE A 474 -1.39 2.34 -18.00
C ILE A 474 -0.66 1.20 -18.71
N ILE A 475 -0.92 -0.06 -18.34
CA ILE A 475 -0.32 -1.23 -19.00
C ILE A 475 -0.70 -1.27 -20.48
N CYS A 476 -2.00 -1.16 -20.80
CA CYS A 476 -2.49 -1.12 -22.19
C CYS A 476 -1.87 0.04 -22.97
N LYS A 477 -1.85 1.24 -22.37
CA LYS A 477 -1.27 2.44 -23.01
C LYS A 477 0.24 2.28 -23.21
N THR A 478 0.96 1.61 -22.31
CA THR A 478 2.39 1.31 -22.46
C THR A 478 2.65 0.48 -23.70
N ILE A 479 1.86 -0.57 -23.96
CA ILE A 479 2.00 -1.40 -25.16
C ILE A 479 1.82 -0.54 -26.42
N LEU A 480 0.80 0.33 -26.45
CA LEU A 480 0.55 1.22 -27.58
C LEU A 480 1.67 2.23 -27.79
N VAL A 481 2.21 2.81 -26.70
CA VAL A 481 3.33 3.78 -26.78
C VAL A 481 4.60 3.10 -27.25
N VAL A 482 4.93 1.90 -26.75
CA VAL A 482 6.12 1.14 -27.17
C VAL A 482 6.04 0.76 -28.65
N LEU A 483 4.83 0.42 -29.15
CA LEU A 483 4.62 0.08 -30.57
C LEU A 483 4.65 1.30 -31.50
N LYS A 484 4.19 2.48 -31.04
CA LYS A 484 4.14 3.72 -31.83
C LYS A 484 5.44 4.51 -31.80
N ASP A 485 6.11 4.54 -30.66
CA ASP A 485 7.29 5.36 -30.45
C ASP A 485 8.54 4.66 -30.99
N ARG A 486 8.77 4.78 -32.31
CA ARG A 486 10.04 4.38 -32.95
C ARG A 486 11.23 5.27 -32.55
N ALA A 487 11.03 6.24 -31.66
CA ALA A 487 11.98 7.29 -31.32
C ALA A 487 12.41 7.30 -29.84
N ALA A 488 12.44 6.16 -29.16
CA ALA A 488 13.13 6.06 -27.88
C ALA A 488 14.64 5.89 -28.12
N TYR A 489 15.34 7.01 -28.34
CA TYR A 489 16.77 7.23 -28.68
C TYR A 489 17.08 7.41 -30.15
#